data_7eb1b9917cc778cd453e5f7043c804af
#
_entry.id   7eb1b9917cc778cd453e5f7043c804af
#
_cell.length_a   1.000
_cell.length_b   1.000
_cell.length_c   1.000
_cell.angle_alpha   90.00
_cell.angle_beta   90.00
_cell.angle_gamma   90.00
#
_symmetry.space_group_name_H-M   'P 1'
#
loop_
_entity.id
_entity.type
_entity.pdbx_description
1 polymer ?
#
loop_
_entity_poly.entity_id
_entity_poly.type
_entity_poly.pdbx_seq_one_letter_code
_entity_poly.pdbx_strand_id
1 'polypeptide(L)'
;MRLFLRRGEQVARAAGLTPQRQLLLLMIKGAPDGSERATITELAERLQLAQNTVTELVARAEEVGLLEREPSGTDGRVVHLRLTKEGDGRLAATVSALRADRQHLVDVLAKQRDTETLQP
;
A
#
# COMPACT_ATOMS: atom_id res chain seq x y z
N MET A 1 -6.81 18.93 2.61
CA MET A 1 -6.26 17.63 3.08
C MET A 1 -7.30 16.53 3.23
N ARG A 2 -8.44 16.84 3.87
CA ARG A 2 -9.51 15.83 4.02
C ARG A 2 -10.03 15.28 2.68
N LEU A 3 -10.19 16.14 1.68
CA LEU A 3 -10.65 15.72 0.34
C LEU A 3 -9.67 14.75 -0.32
N PHE A 4 -8.38 15.00 -0.19
CA PHE A 4 -7.34 14.14 -0.74
C PHE A 4 -7.36 12.75 -0.06
N LEU A 5 -7.51 12.72 1.27
CA LEU A 5 -7.58 11.46 2.01
C LEU A 5 -8.82 10.64 1.62
N ARG A 6 -9.99 11.30 1.47
CA ARG A 6 -11.21 10.64 1.00
C ARG A 6 -11.04 10.07 -0.39
N ARG A 7 -10.38 10.82 -1.27
CA ARG A 7 -10.11 10.36 -2.62
C ARG A 7 -9.21 9.13 -2.61
N GLY A 8 -8.19 9.13 -1.75
CA GLY A 8 -7.31 7.98 -1.58
C GLY A 8 -8.04 6.73 -1.14
N GLU A 9 -8.96 6.85 -0.18
CA GLU A 9 -9.80 5.75 0.27
C GLU A 9 -10.72 5.25 -0.84
N GLN A 10 -11.33 6.15 -1.61
CA GLN A 10 -12.18 5.79 -2.72
C GLN A 10 -11.41 5.05 -3.82
N VAL A 11 -10.20 5.52 -4.12
CA VAL A 11 -9.33 4.87 -5.11
C VAL A 11 -8.95 3.46 -4.65
N ALA A 12 -8.59 3.30 -3.38
CA ALA A 12 -8.25 2.00 -2.83
C ALA A 12 -9.42 1.03 -2.90
N ARG A 13 -10.63 1.49 -2.58
CA ARG A 13 -11.84 0.67 -2.67
C ARG A 13 -12.16 0.28 -4.12
N ALA A 14 -12.03 1.22 -5.05
CA ALA A 14 -12.25 0.94 -6.47
C ALA A 14 -11.26 -0.11 -7.00
N ALA A 15 -10.03 -0.14 -6.47
CA ALA A 15 -9.04 -1.16 -6.80
C ALA A 15 -9.23 -2.47 -6.03
N GLY A 16 -10.26 -2.56 -5.16
CA GLY A 16 -10.53 -3.73 -4.35
C GLY A 16 -9.68 -3.81 -3.09
N LEU A 17 -9.16 -2.67 -2.63
CA LEU A 17 -8.34 -2.61 -1.44
C LEU A 17 -9.00 -1.77 -0.35
N THR A 18 -8.99 -2.27 0.89
CA THR A 18 -9.28 -1.44 2.05
C THR A 18 -8.02 -0.65 2.39
N PRO A 19 -8.13 0.48 3.13
CA PRO A 19 -6.95 1.23 3.54
C PRO A 19 -5.91 0.38 4.28
N GLN A 20 -6.35 -0.52 5.13
CA GLN A 20 -5.46 -1.43 5.87
C GLN A 20 -4.75 -2.41 4.96
N ARG A 21 -5.47 -3.00 3.99
CA ARG A 21 -4.88 -3.90 3.00
C ARG A 21 -3.87 -3.17 2.12
N GLN A 22 -4.20 -1.96 1.69
CA GLN A 22 -3.29 -1.15 0.90
C GLN A 22 -1.97 -0.92 1.65
N LEU A 23 -2.05 -0.54 2.92
CA LEU A 23 -0.87 -0.31 3.74
C LEU A 23 -0.06 -1.59 3.92
N LEU A 24 -0.73 -2.71 4.16
CA LEU A 24 -0.08 -4.02 4.28
C LEU A 24 0.71 -4.37 3.02
N LEU A 25 0.08 -4.23 1.85
CA LEU A 25 0.73 -4.53 0.58
C LEU A 25 1.91 -3.59 0.32
N LEU A 26 1.78 -2.31 0.64
CA LEU A 26 2.86 -1.34 0.51
C LEU A 26 4.06 -1.69 1.38
N MET A 27 3.83 -2.15 2.60
CA MET A 27 4.91 -2.52 3.52
C MET A 27 5.67 -3.75 3.03
N ILE A 28 5.00 -4.68 2.38
CA ILE A 28 5.64 -5.86 1.79
C ILE A 28 6.40 -5.47 0.52
N LYS A 29 5.76 -4.74 -0.37
CA LYS A 29 6.35 -4.31 -1.64
C LYS A 29 7.55 -3.41 -1.44
N GLY A 30 7.50 -2.55 -0.44
CA GLY A 30 8.56 -1.62 -0.08
C GLY A 30 9.53 -2.13 0.97
N ALA A 31 9.72 -3.44 1.07
CA ALA A 31 10.67 -4.01 2.04
C ALA A 31 12.06 -3.36 1.90
N PRO A 32 12.70 -2.95 3.02
CA PRO A 32 13.95 -2.20 2.97
C PRO A 32 15.09 -2.90 2.26
N ASP A 33 15.09 -4.23 2.25
CA ASP A 33 16.12 -5.04 1.58
C ASP A 33 15.86 -5.22 0.08
N GLY A 34 14.78 -4.68 -0.44
CA GLY A 34 14.42 -4.82 -1.85
C GLY A 34 13.87 -6.19 -2.24
N SER A 35 13.66 -7.07 -1.28
CA SER A 35 13.20 -8.44 -1.54
C SER A 35 11.71 -8.53 -1.94
N GLU A 36 10.93 -7.50 -1.64
CA GLU A 36 9.48 -7.48 -1.78
C GLU A 36 8.80 -8.59 -0.96
N ARG A 37 9.41 -8.98 0.14
CA ARG A 37 8.96 -10.02 1.06
C ARG A 37 9.06 -9.53 2.48
N ALA A 38 8.20 -10.04 3.34
CA ALA A 38 8.23 -9.72 4.77
C ALA A 38 7.63 -10.85 5.59
N THR A 39 8.13 -10.97 6.82
CA THR A 39 7.55 -11.89 7.80
C THR A 39 6.46 -11.16 8.58
N ILE A 40 5.60 -11.92 9.27
CA ILE A 40 4.57 -11.33 10.15
C ILE A 40 5.21 -10.47 11.23
N THR A 41 6.32 -10.91 11.81
CA THR A 41 7.04 -10.15 12.84
C THR A 41 7.52 -8.80 12.30
N GLU A 42 8.12 -8.80 11.12
CA GLU A 42 8.57 -7.56 10.48
C GLU A 42 7.41 -6.61 10.19
N LEU A 43 6.29 -7.14 9.70
CA LEU A 43 5.10 -6.34 9.41
C LEU A 43 4.49 -5.76 10.68
N ALA A 44 4.41 -6.55 11.75
CA ALA A 44 3.90 -6.09 13.04
C ALA A 44 4.74 -4.92 13.57
N GLU A 45 6.04 -5.02 13.46
CA GLU A 45 6.96 -3.98 13.87
C GLU A 45 6.80 -2.71 13.03
N ARG A 46 6.76 -2.84 11.71
CA ARG A 46 6.63 -1.70 10.80
C ARG A 46 5.28 -1.00 10.90
N LEU A 47 4.21 -1.77 11.08
CA LEU A 47 2.85 -1.24 11.20
C LEU A 47 2.53 -0.81 12.64
N GLN A 48 3.38 -1.17 13.61
CA GLN A 48 3.14 -0.93 15.03
C GLN A 48 1.82 -1.54 15.51
N LEU A 49 1.57 -2.76 15.08
CA LEU A 49 0.38 -3.54 15.43
C LEU A 49 0.81 -4.82 16.13
N ALA A 50 -0.12 -5.40 16.89
CA ALA A 50 0.09 -6.70 17.51
C ALA A 50 0.21 -7.79 16.42
N GLN A 51 1.00 -8.83 16.68
CA GLN A 51 1.21 -9.91 15.72
C GLN A 51 -0.08 -10.61 15.33
N ASN A 52 -0.99 -10.83 16.28
CA ASN A 52 -2.27 -11.48 15.97
C ASN A 52 -3.15 -10.61 15.07
N THR A 53 -3.08 -9.28 15.21
CA THR A 53 -3.79 -8.37 14.30
C THR A 53 -3.22 -8.47 12.88
N VAL A 54 -1.90 -8.49 12.74
CA VAL A 54 -1.25 -8.65 11.44
C VAL A 54 -1.55 -10.01 10.84
N THR A 55 -1.56 -11.06 11.65
CA THR A 55 -1.91 -12.41 11.21
C THR A 55 -3.31 -12.45 10.60
N GLU A 56 -4.28 -11.76 11.22
CA GLU A 56 -5.64 -11.67 10.67
C GLU A 56 -5.68 -10.87 9.37
N LEU A 57 -4.98 -9.74 9.30
CA LEU A 57 -4.91 -8.93 8.08
C LEU A 57 -4.32 -9.74 6.92
N VAL A 58 -3.25 -10.46 7.20
CA VAL A 58 -2.59 -11.32 6.22
C VAL A 58 -3.52 -12.44 5.76
N ALA A 59 -4.18 -13.12 6.69
CA ALA A 59 -5.08 -14.21 6.35
C ALA A 59 -6.22 -13.74 5.43
N ARG A 60 -6.78 -12.57 5.69
CA ARG A 60 -7.82 -12.00 4.83
C ARG A 60 -7.30 -11.62 3.45
N ALA A 61 -6.09 -11.06 3.39
CA ALA A 61 -5.48 -10.73 2.10
C ALA A 61 -5.13 -11.98 1.29
N GLU A 62 -4.69 -13.06 1.95
CA GLU A 62 -4.47 -14.35 1.30
C GLU A 62 -5.78 -14.92 0.75
N GLU A 63 -6.84 -14.85 1.54
CA GLU A 63 -8.16 -15.37 1.20
C GLU A 63 -8.71 -14.75 -0.08
N VAL A 64 -8.46 -13.45 -0.28
CA VAL A 64 -8.89 -12.76 -1.49
C VAL A 64 -7.83 -12.76 -2.60
N GLY A 65 -6.76 -13.52 -2.44
CA GLY A 65 -5.76 -13.74 -3.48
C GLY A 65 -4.75 -12.63 -3.69
N LEU A 66 -4.54 -11.76 -2.70
CA LEU A 66 -3.61 -10.64 -2.83
C LEU A 66 -2.20 -10.96 -2.34
N LEU A 67 -2.08 -11.89 -1.41
CA LEU A 67 -0.83 -12.35 -0.82
C LEU A 67 -0.68 -13.85 -0.92
N GLU A 68 0.56 -14.31 -0.91
CA GLU A 68 0.86 -15.72 -0.81
C GLU A 68 2.01 -15.93 0.17
N ARG A 69 2.05 -17.12 0.77
CA ARG A 69 3.11 -17.53 1.68
C ARG A 69 4.20 -18.26 0.91
N GLU A 70 5.43 -17.94 1.23
CA GLU A 70 6.59 -18.57 0.62
C GLU A 70 7.50 -19.07 1.75
N PRO A 71 7.63 -20.40 1.93
CA PRO A 71 8.59 -20.93 2.89
C PRO A 71 10.00 -20.54 2.48
N SER A 72 10.78 -20.10 3.44
CA SER A 72 12.11 -19.58 3.20
C SER A 72 13.10 -20.26 4.13
N GLY A 73 14.28 -20.54 3.62
CA GLY A 73 15.30 -21.26 4.37
C GLY A 73 15.23 -22.76 4.18
N THR A 74 16.26 -23.46 4.65
CA THR A 74 16.40 -24.89 4.45
C THR A 74 15.48 -25.75 5.29
N ASP A 75 14.97 -25.20 6.40
CA ASP A 75 14.11 -25.92 7.34
C ASP A 75 12.64 -25.49 7.27
N GLY A 76 12.31 -24.52 6.45
CA GLY A 76 10.93 -24.06 6.27
C GLY A 76 10.30 -23.37 7.48
N ARG A 77 11.07 -23.05 8.50
CA ARG A 77 10.56 -22.39 9.72
C ARG A 77 10.21 -20.94 9.50
N VAL A 78 10.89 -20.28 8.58
CA VAL A 78 10.65 -18.87 8.26
C VAL A 78 9.72 -18.82 7.06
N VAL A 79 8.60 -18.15 7.24
CA VAL A 79 7.63 -17.95 6.17
C VAL A 79 7.61 -16.48 5.80
N HIS A 80 7.90 -16.20 4.54
CA HIS A 80 7.79 -14.86 3.99
C HIS A 80 6.46 -14.69 3.27
N LEU A 81 5.95 -13.48 3.32
CA LEU A 81 4.74 -13.09 2.60
C LEU A 81 5.15 -12.24 1.41
N ARG A 82 4.53 -12.46 0.29
CA ARG A 82 4.74 -11.68 -0.92
C ARG A 82 3.42 -11.41 -1.62
N LEU A 83 3.39 -10.39 -2.46
CA LEU A 83 2.22 -10.10 -3.25
C LEU A 83 2.09 -11.11 -4.38
N THR A 84 0.84 -11.52 -4.64
CA THR A 84 0.52 -12.26 -5.85
C THR A 84 0.53 -11.31 -7.04
N LYS A 85 0.42 -11.86 -8.25
CA LYS A 85 0.27 -11.06 -9.46
C LYS A 85 -0.93 -10.11 -9.35
N GLU A 86 -2.03 -10.60 -8.80
CA GLU A 86 -3.23 -9.80 -8.59
C GLU A 86 -3.01 -8.71 -7.54
N GLY A 87 -2.34 -9.04 -6.44
CA GLY A 87 -1.99 -8.06 -5.41
C GLY A 87 -1.12 -6.94 -5.97
N ASP A 88 -0.10 -7.29 -6.75
CA ASP A 88 0.77 -6.33 -7.43
C ASP A 88 -0.04 -5.42 -8.37
N GLY A 89 -0.92 -6.00 -9.16
CA GLY A 89 -1.73 -5.25 -10.12
C GLY A 89 -2.68 -4.27 -9.44
N ARG A 90 -3.34 -4.69 -8.39
CA ARG A 90 -4.25 -3.82 -7.64
C ARG A 90 -3.52 -2.70 -6.91
N LEU A 91 -2.38 -3.01 -6.32
CA LEU A 91 -1.56 -2.00 -5.65
C LEU A 91 -1.03 -0.98 -6.67
N ALA A 92 -0.53 -1.44 -7.81
CA ALA A 92 -0.04 -0.57 -8.87
C ALA A 92 -1.14 0.36 -9.39
N ALA A 93 -2.35 -0.14 -9.57
CA ALA A 93 -3.49 0.66 -9.99
C ALA A 93 -3.84 1.73 -8.96
N THR A 94 -3.83 1.40 -7.68
CA THR A 94 -4.08 2.34 -6.60
C THR A 94 -3.02 3.44 -6.54
N VAL A 95 -1.74 3.06 -6.59
CA VAL A 95 -0.63 4.01 -6.55
C VAL A 95 -0.64 4.93 -7.76
N SER A 96 -0.91 4.38 -8.95
CA SER A 96 -0.99 5.16 -10.19
C SER A 96 -2.10 6.21 -10.13
N ALA A 97 -3.30 5.82 -9.67
CA ALA A 97 -4.42 6.73 -9.53
C ALA A 97 -4.15 7.83 -8.50
N LEU A 98 -3.52 7.50 -7.38
CA LEU A 98 -3.16 8.48 -6.35
C LEU A 98 -2.09 9.45 -6.85
N ARG A 99 -1.14 8.98 -7.66
CA ARG A 99 -0.15 9.85 -8.30
C ARG A 99 -0.80 10.85 -9.25
N ALA A 100 -1.78 10.41 -10.03
CA ALA A 100 -2.52 11.28 -10.94
C ALA A 100 -3.30 12.35 -10.16
N ASP A 101 -3.99 11.97 -9.10
CA ASP A 101 -4.71 12.91 -8.24
C ASP A 101 -3.76 13.91 -7.58
N ARG A 102 -2.61 13.45 -7.11
CA ARG A 102 -1.59 14.30 -6.49
C ARG A 102 -1.04 15.29 -7.51
N GLN A 103 -0.75 14.86 -8.72
CA GLN A 103 -0.24 15.74 -9.77
C GLN A 103 -1.26 16.80 -10.14
N HIS A 104 -2.53 16.43 -10.24
CA HIS A 104 -3.61 17.38 -10.50
C HIS A 104 -3.67 18.47 -9.41
N LEU A 105 -3.57 18.08 -8.14
CA LEU A 105 -3.56 19.01 -7.03
C LEU A 105 -2.36 19.96 -7.11
N VAL A 106 -1.18 19.43 -7.39
CA VAL A 106 0.04 20.23 -7.56
C VAL A 106 -0.13 21.23 -8.70
N ASP A 107 -0.71 20.82 -9.82
CA ASP A 107 -0.94 21.69 -10.98
C ASP A 107 -1.92 22.82 -10.64
N VAL A 108 -2.99 22.52 -9.91
CA VAL A 108 -3.97 23.52 -9.48
C VAL A 108 -3.31 24.54 -8.56
N LEU A 109 -2.51 24.08 -7.59
CA LEU A 109 -1.82 24.96 -6.66
C LEU A 109 -0.77 25.84 -7.38
N ALA A 110 -0.08 25.29 -8.36
CA ALA A 110 0.88 26.04 -9.16
C ALA A 110 0.19 27.16 -9.93
N LYS A 111 -0.97 26.91 -10.53
CA LYS A 111 -1.76 27.93 -11.24
C LYS A 111 -2.22 29.03 -10.30
N GLN A 112 -2.66 28.71 -9.10
CA GLN A 112 -3.05 29.71 -8.10
C GLN A 112 -1.87 30.57 -7.69
N ARG A 113 -0.70 29.97 -7.49
CA ARG A 113 0.52 30.69 -7.13
C ARG A 113 0.94 31.67 -8.22
N ASP A 114 0.88 31.26 -9.49
CA ASP A 114 1.20 32.11 -10.62
C ASP A 114 0.24 33.31 -10.72
N THR A 115 -1.05 33.07 -10.46
CA THR A 115 -2.07 34.13 -10.44
C THR A 115 -1.80 35.13 -9.32
N GLU A 116 -1.44 34.65 -8.13
CA GLU A 116 -1.10 35.53 -6.98
C GLU A 116 0.16 36.33 -7.25
N THR A 117 1.16 35.73 -7.89
CA THR A 117 2.41 36.39 -8.23
C THR A 117 2.20 37.51 -9.23
N LEU A 118 1.21 37.42 -10.12
CA LEU A 118 0.89 38.42 -11.14
C LEU A 118 0.09 39.58 -10.61
N GLN A 119 -0.45 39.50 -9.39
CA GLN A 119 -1.15 40.60 -8.74
C GLN A 119 -0.16 41.51 -8.00
N PRO A 120 -0.16 42.79 -8.29
CA PRO A 120 0.73 43.73 -7.60
C PRO A 120 0.38 43.93 -6.13
#